data_18bf4ce32406adc1908b8b6f3adf1c1f
#
_entry.id   18bf4ce32406adc1908b8b6f3adf1c1f
#
_cell.length_a   1.000
_cell.length_b   1.000
_cell.length_c   1.000
_cell.angle_alpha   90.00
_cell.angle_beta   90.00
_cell.angle_gamma   90.00
#
_symmetry.space_group_name_H-M   'P 1'
#
loop_
_entity.id
_entity.type
_entity.pdbx_description
1 polymer ?
#
loop_
_entity_poly.entity_id
_entity_poly.type
_entity_poly.pdbx_seq_one_letter_code
_entity_poly.pdbx_strand_id
1 'polypeptide(L)'
;MQFGIERFLNDPALRAPLEGRRVALLAHPASVTRDLTHSLDALAALPDVKLSAAFGPQHGLRGDKQDNMVESPDFQDPRLGIPVFSLYGTVRRPTDAMMASFDVLLVDLQDLGCRIYTFITTLRYVLEAAAKHGKAVWVLDRPNPAGRPVEGLTLREGWESFVGAGPMPMRHGMTMGELGQWFIATLGLQLEYRVITMSAWEPDTAPGFGWPLGRTWVNPSPNAANLSMARAYAGTVMLEGTTLSEGRGTTRPLELFGAPGIDIRRLMADMRRIAAQWLQGCVLRECFFEPTFHKHVGQLCAGVQIHVEDPAHYDHAAFKPWRLQALAFRALRLQSPDYPLWRDFPYEYEHDRLAIDLINGGPLLREWVDDVSAAPEVLEQAASADEAAWLEARKPYLLY
;
A
#
# COMPACT_ATOMS: atom_id res chain seq x y z
N MET A 1 -5.09 -20.28 9.91
CA MET A 1 -4.61 -19.60 8.69
C MET A 1 -3.10 -19.71 8.60
N GLN A 2 -2.56 -20.07 7.44
CA GLN A 2 -1.13 -20.03 7.10
C GLN A 2 -0.93 -19.08 5.90
N PHE A 3 0.15 -18.31 5.92
CA PHE A 3 0.54 -17.48 4.77
C PHE A 3 1.22 -18.34 3.70
N GLY A 4 1.35 -17.82 2.49
CA GLY A 4 2.01 -18.52 1.39
C GLY A 4 3.42 -19.01 1.74
N ILE A 5 4.22 -18.17 2.40
CA ILE A 5 5.57 -18.56 2.88
C ILE A 5 5.51 -19.78 3.81
N GLU A 6 4.59 -19.82 4.76
CA GLU A 6 4.50 -20.93 5.73
C GLU A 6 4.09 -22.23 5.05
N ARG A 7 3.17 -22.17 4.10
CA ARG A 7 2.80 -23.34 3.29
C ARG A 7 3.97 -23.82 2.44
N PHE A 8 4.67 -22.88 1.81
CA PHE A 8 5.85 -23.18 1.00
C PHE A 8 6.96 -23.85 1.82
N LEU A 9 7.23 -23.39 3.05
CA LEU A 9 8.21 -23.99 3.94
C LEU A 9 7.82 -25.39 4.42
N ASN A 10 6.53 -25.60 4.69
CA ASN A 10 6.04 -26.84 5.31
C ASN A 10 5.72 -27.97 4.31
N ASP A 11 5.56 -27.64 3.02
CA ASP A 11 5.18 -28.62 2.00
C ASP A 11 6.26 -28.76 0.91
N PRO A 12 7.09 -29.83 0.96
CA PRO A 12 8.11 -30.10 -0.06
C PRO A 12 7.53 -30.25 -1.47
N ALA A 13 6.27 -30.67 -1.63
CA ALA A 13 5.66 -30.81 -2.95
C ALA A 13 5.46 -29.46 -3.64
N LEU A 14 5.29 -28.38 -2.88
CA LEU A 14 5.23 -27.02 -3.43
C LEU A 14 6.59 -26.57 -3.97
N ARG A 15 7.69 -27.09 -3.42
CA ARG A 15 9.07 -26.74 -3.82
C ARG A 15 9.67 -27.64 -4.87
N ALA A 16 9.15 -28.83 -5.06
CA ALA A 16 9.69 -29.82 -6.01
C ALA A 16 9.97 -29.25 -7.42
N PRO A 17 9.16 -28.34 -7.99
CA PRO A 17 9.45 -27.72 -9.29
C PRO A 17 10.65 -26.76 -9.29
N LEU A 18 11.24 -26.46 -8.13
CA LEU A 18 12.44 -25.59 -8.02
C LEU A 18 13.75 -26.41 -8.08
N GLU A 19 13.68 -27.73 -8.12
CA GLU A 19 14.87 -28.57 -8.18
C GLU A 19 15.80 -28.16 -9.34
N GLY A 20 17.08 -27.90 -9.00
CA GLY A 20 18.08 -27.46 -9.95
C GLY A 20 18.01 -25.98 -10.37
N ARG A 21 16.93 -25.28 -10.04
CA ARG A 21 16.73 -23.86 -10.40
C ARG A 21 17.39 -22.92 -9.37
N ARG A 22 17.93 -21.81 -9.84
CA ARG A 22 18.40 -20.72 -8.98
C ARG A 22 17.20 -19.89 -8.54
N VAL A 23 17.07 -19.65 -7.25
CA VAL A 23 15.94 -18.94 -6.65
C VAL A 23 16.39 -17.59 -6.13
N ALA A 24 15.67 -16.53 -6.44
CA ALA A 24 15.81 -15.24 -5.79
C ALA A 24 14.56 -14.92 -4.95
N LEU A 25 14.72 -14.04 -3.96
CA LEU A 25 13.63 -13.60 -3.09
C LEU A 25 13.48 -12.08 -3.16
N LEU A 26 12.29 -11.58 -3.51
CA LEU A 26 11.89 -10.18 -3.29
C LEU A 26 11.15 -10.08 -1.98
N ALA A 27 11.72 -9.35 -1.02
CA ALA A 27 11.25 -9.29 0.36
C ALA A 27 11.58 -7.94 1.02
N HIS A 28 10.99 -7.73 2.19
CA HIS A 28 11.16 -6.54 3.03
C HIS A 28 11.01 -6.94 4.52
N PRO A 29 11.16 -6.03 5.52
CA PRO A 29 11.18 -6.43 6.94
C PRO A 29 9.97 -7.21 7.44
N ALA A 30 8.77 -7.04 6.86
CA ALA A 30 7.58 -7.78 7.24
C ALA A 30 7.42 -9.12 6.50
N SER A 31 8.38 -9.51 5.65
CA SER A 31 8.45 -10.83 5.03
C SER A 31 8.92 -11.85 6.08
N VAL A 32 8.03 -12.16 7.02
CA VAL A 32 8.31 -13.06 8.14
C VAL A 32 7.29 -14.18 8.24
N THR A 33 7.71 -15.28 8.84
CA THR A 33 6.88 -16.40 9.27
C THR A 33 6.11 -16.07 10.56
N ARG A 34 5.32 -17.00 11.08
CA ARG A 34 4.55 -16.80 12.31
C ARG A 34 5.43 -16.60 13.55
N ASP A 35 6.59 -17.23 13.59
CA ASP A 35 7.59 -17.09 14.65
C ASP A 35 8.58 -15.95 14.44
N LEU A 36 8.27 -15.05 13.50
CA LEU A 36 9.05 -13.86 13.14
C LEU A 36 10.41 -14.16 12.50
N THR A 37 10.64 -15.37 12.02
CA THR A 37 11.82 -15.68 11.21
C THR A 37 11.68 -14.99 9.84
N HIS A 38 12.66 -14.20 9.42
CA HIS A 38 12.63 -13.56 8.11
C HIS A 38 12.66 -14.59 6.98
N SER A 39 11.86 -14.38 5.94
CA SER A 39 11.71 -15.35 4.84
C SER A 39 13.01 -15.69 4.15
N LEU A 40 13.96 -14.74 4.06
CA LEU A 40 15.30 -15.00 3.52
C LEU A 40 16.04 -16.05 4.34
N ASP A 41 16.00 -15.93 5.68
CA ASP A 41 16.66 -16.87 6.58
C ASP A 41 15.97 -18.25 6.58
N ALA A 42 14.63 -18.23 6.56
CA ALA A 42 13.84 -19.46 6.50
C ALA A 42 14.09 -20.25 5.19
N LEU A 43 14.20 -19.55 4.06
CA LEU A 43 14.50 -20.17 2.78
C LEU A 43 15.95 -20.64 2.69
N ALA A 44 16.90 -19.88 3.26
CA ALA A 44 18.31 -20.28 3.31
C ALA A 44 18.56 -21.53 4.12
N ALA A 45 17.69 -21.85 5.09
CA ALA A 45 17.76 -23.07 5.89
C ALA A 45 17.25 -24.32 5.15
N LEU A 46 16.58 -24.18 4.00
CA LEU A 46 16.07 -25.30 3.22
C LEU A 46 17.15 -25.87 2.30
N PRO A 47 17.49 -27.17 2.43
CA PRO A 47 18.53 -27.79 1.62
C PRO A 47 18.15 -27.95 0.14
N ASP A 48 16.84 -27.93 -0.16
CA ASP A 48 16.25 -28.09 -1.49
C ASP A 48 15.99 -26.76 -2.20
N VAL A 49 16.38 -25.60 -1.61
CA VAL A 49 16.24 -24.27 -2.22
C VAL A 49 17.62 -23.64 -2.44
N LYS A 50 17.98 -23.43 -3.71
CA LYS A 50 19.25 -22.79 -4.08
C LYS A 50 19.07 -21.27 -4.20
N LEU A 51 19.19 -20.55 -3.07
CA LEU A 51 19.19 -19.09 -3.09
C LEU A 51 20.41 -18.54 -3.83
N SER A 52 20.18 -17.62 -4.77
CA SER A 52 21.22 -16.99 -5.60
C SER A 52 21.25 -15.47 -5.51
N ALA A 53 20.13 -14.84 -5.11
CA ALA A 53 20.03 -13.39 -4.95
C ALA A 53 18.85 -13.03 -4.05
N ALA A 54 18.82 -11.79 -3.57
CA ALA A 54 17.65 -11.19 -2.96
C ALA A 54 17.40 -9.79 -3.54
N PHE A 55 16.16 -9.29 -3.39
CA PHE A 55 15.73 -7.98 -3.86
C PHE A 55 14.99 -7.26 -2.74
N GLY A 56 15.22 -5.95 -2.61
CA GLY A 56 14.45 -5.08 -1.72
C GLY A 56 13.61 -4.07 -2.52
N PRO A 57 12.33 -3.85 -2.19
CA PRO A 57 11.51 -2.78 -2.74
C PRO A 57 11.86 -1.44 -2.10
N GLN A 58 11.01 -0.41 -2.24
CA GLN A 58 11.15 0.86 -1.51
C GLN A 58 11.36 0.58 0.00
N HIS A 59 12.19 1.39 0.63
CA HIS A 59 12.75 1.23 1.98
C HIS A 59 13.79 0.09 2.12
N GLY A 60 14.02 -0.71 1.07
CA GLY A 60 15.01 -1.77 1.04
C GLY A 60 14.63 -3.04 1.79
N LEU A 61 15.44 -4.08 1.65
CA LEU A 61 15.26 -5.37 2.33
C LEU A 61 15.28 -5.25 3.86
N ARG A 62 15.99 -4.25 4.40
CA ARG A 62 16.16 -4.03 5.85
C ARG A 62 15.16 -3.03 6.43
N GLY A 63 14.51 -2.20 5.60
CA GLY A 63 13.53 -1.20 6.03
C GLY A 63 14.10 -0.06 6.87
N ASP A 64 15.36 0.29 6.68
CA ASP A 64 16.09 1.28 7.48
C ASP A 64 15.89 2.73 7.03
N LYS A 65 15.25 2.95 5.87
CA LYS A 65 15.00 4.29 5.32
C LYS A 65 13.69 4.84 5.86
N GLN A 66 13.77 5.70 6.90
CA GLN A 66 12.62 6.19 7.68
C GLN A 66 11.68 7.08 6.86
N ASP A 67 12.22 7.90 5.95
CA ASP A 67 11.42 8.84 5.15
C ASP A 67 11.16 8.30 3.74
N ASN A 68 10.16 8.90 3.07
CA ASN A 68 9.84 8.59 1.68
C ASN A 68 10.94 9.08 0.73
N MET A 69 11.02 8.45 -0.44
CA MET A 69 11.94 8.82 -1.53
C MET A 69 13.43 8.79 -1.14
N VAL A 70 13.80 8.02 -0.11
CA VAL A 70 15.19 7.77 0.25
C VAL A 70 15.63 6.46 -0.38
N GLU A 71 16.61 6.56 -1.29
CA GLU A 71 17.16 5.41 -2.03
C GLU A 71 17.96 4.46 -1.13
N SER A 72 17.91 3.17 -1.47
CA SER A 72 18.72 2.11 -0.83
C SER A 72 19.76 1.59 -1.84
N PRO A 73 21.04 1.43 -1.47
CA PRO A 73 22.06 0.85 -2.36
C PRO A 73 21.92 -0.67 -2.43
N ASP A 74 22.51 -1.25 -3.49
CA ASP A 74 22.81 -2.68 -3.56
C ASP A 74 23.88 -3.03 -2.51
N PHE A 75 23.82 -4.27 -2.00
CA PHE A 75 24.85 -4.78 -1.10
C PHE A 75 24.98 -6.30 -1.20
N GLN A 76 25.99 -6.87 -0.57
CA GLN A 76 26.16 -8.32 -0.42
C GLN A 76 25.70 -8.73 0.98
N ASP A 77 24.81 -9.73 1.08
CA ASP A 77 24.45 -10.27 2.40
C ASP A 77 25.67 -10.93 3.03
N PRO A 78 26.12 -10.47 4.21
CA PRO A 78 27.37 -10.94 4.80
C PRO A 78 27.30 -12.38 5.35
N ARG A 79 26.09 -12.92 5.57
CA ARG A 79 25.91 -14.29 6.09
C ARG A 79 25.76 -15.29 4.96
N LEU A 80 25.01 -14.93 3.93
CA LEU A 80 24.68 -15.82 2.81
C LEU A 80 25.62 -15.67 1.63
N GLY A 81 26.38 -14.57 1.55
CA GLY A 81 27.28 -14.29 0.43
C GLY A 81 26.59 -14.09 -0.91
N ILE A 82 25.29 -13.77 -0.91
CA ILE A 82 24.50 -13.50 -2.12
C ILE A 82 24.32 -11.99 -2.33
N PRO A 83 24.16 -11.53 -3.57
CA PRO A 83 23.83 -10.13 -3.84
C PRO A 83 22.41 -9.81 -3.38
N VAL A 84 22.24 -8.62 -2.81
CA VAL A 84 20.96 -8.01 -2.49
C VAL A 84 20.81 -6.76 -3.35
N PHE A 85 19.89 -6.80 -4.30
CA PHE A 85 19.63 -5.72 -5.23
C PHE A 85 18.50 -4.82 -4.72
N SER A 86 18.65 -3.52 -4.92
CA SER A 86 17.61 -2.55 -4.62
C SER A 86 16.75 -2.26 -5.86
N LEU A 87 15.45 -2.41 -5.71
CA LEU A 87 14.46 -1.93 -6.68
C LEU A 87 13.89 -0.54 -6.27
N TYR A 88 14.62 0.15 -5.40
CA TYR A 88 14.43 1.55 -5.07
C TYR A 88 15.79 2.22 -4.75
N GLY A 89 16.68 2.17 -5.74
CA GLY A 89 18.00 2.75 -5.73
C GLY A 89 18.23 3.52 -7.02
N THR A 90 19.32 3.22 -7.71
CA THR A 90 19.59 3.77 -9.06
C THR A 90 18.55 3.35 -10.10
N VAL A 91 17.84 2.25 -9.85
CA VAL A 91 16.78 1.72 -10.73
C VAL A 91 15.53 1.34 -9.94
N ARG A 92 14.35 1.38 -10.61
CA ARG A 92 13.08 0.84 -10.10
C ARG A 92 12.65 -0.41 -10.87
N ARG A 93 13.19 -0.59 -12.05
CA ARG A 93 13.00 -1.79 -12.89
C ARG A 93 14.22 -2.68 -12.82
N PRO A 94 14.06 -4.00 -12.68
CA PRO A 94 15.20 -4.91 -12.69
C PRO A 94 16.01 -4.76 -13.98
N THR A 95 17.32 -4.70 -13.84
CA THR A 95 18.25 -4.68 -14.98
C THR A 95 18.47 -6.08 -15.55
N ASP A 96 19.01 -6.18 -16.77
CA ASP A 96 19.34 -7.45 -17.39
C ASP A 96 20.32 -8.29 -16.53
N ALA A 97 21.27 -7.63 -15.87
CA ALA A 97 22.20 -8.27 -14.94
C ALA A 97 21.50 -8.86 -13.71
N MET A 98 20.56 -8.11 -13.12
CA MET A 98 19.75 -8.59 -12.01
C MET A 98 18.91 -9.80 -12.44
N MET A 99 18.30 -9.75 -13.62
CA MET A 99 17.48 -10.85 -14.17
C MET A 99 18.30 -12.10 -14.51
N ALA A 100 19.58 -11.95 -14.82
CA ALA A 100 20.49 -13.09 -15.07
C ALA A 100 20.88 -13.85 -13.79
N SER A 101 20.66 -13.28 -12.60
CA SER A 101 21.08 -13.88 -11.31
C SER A 101 20.23 -15.05 -10.83
N PHE A 102 19.03 -15.27 -11.38
CA PHE A 102 18.07 -16.29 -10.93
C PHE A 102 17.29 -16.90 -12.10
N ASP A 103 16.55 -17.96 -11.82
CA ASP A 103 15.61 -18.61 -12.74
C ASP A 103 14.15 -18.44 -12.26
N VAL A 104 13.93 -18.43 -10.93
CA VAL A 104 12.63 -18.21 -10.29
C VAL A 104 12.76 -17.10 -9.25
N LEU A 105 11.87 -16.12 -9.30
CA LEU A 105 11.75 -15.10 -8.26
C LEU A 105 10.56 -15.44 -7.35
N LEU A 106 10.83 -15.64 -6.07
CA LEU A 106 9.80 -15.68 -5.03
C LEU A 106 9.51 -14.25 -4.60
N VAL A 107 8.25 -13.87 -4.55
CA VAL A 107 7.78 -12.56 -4.10
C VAL A 107 7.04 -12.74 -2.78
N ASP A 108 7.60 -12.20 -1.70
CA ASP A 108 7.03 -12.25 -0.35
C ASP A 108 6.85 -10.83 0.19
N LEU A 109 5.82 -10.13 -0.29
CA LEU A 109 5.56 -8.72 0.03
C LEU A 109 4.27 -8.57 0.82
N GLN A 110 4.31 -7.83 1.94
CA GLN A 110 3.12 -7.41 2.68
C GLN A 110 2.63 -6.07 2.15
N ASP A 111 1.56 -6.11 1.37
CA ASP A 111 0.85 -4.92 0.88
C ASP A 111 -0.02 -4.27 1.98
N LEU A 112 -0.49 -3.04 1.74
CA LEU A 112 -1.42 -2.30 2.60
C LEU A 112 -2.84 -2.19 2.02
N GLY A 113 -3.09 -2.75 0.83
CA GLY A 113 -4.40 -2.73 0.17
C GLY A 113 -4.73 -1.40 -0.51
N CYS A 114 -3.72 -0.60 -0.80
CA CYS A 114 -3.86 0.72 -1.41
C CYS A 114 -2.99 0.85 -2.67
N ARG A 115 -3.57 1.35 -3.78
CA ARG A 115 -2.87 1.54 -5.06
C ARG A 115 -1.53 2.27 -4.94
N ILE A 116 -1.45 3.24 -4.03
CA ILE A 116 -0.27 4.10 -3.85
C ILE A 116 0.91 3.33 -3.25
N TYR A 117 0.64 2.19 -2.58
CA TYR A 117 1.71 1.44 -1.94
C TYR A 117 2.60 0.80 -3.01
N THR A 118 3.83 1.28 -3.11
CA THR A 118 4.74 1.07 -4.26
C THR A 118 5.14 -0.38 -4.52
N PHE A 119 4.86 -1.29 -3.58
CA PHE A 119 5.10 -2.73 -3.77
C PHE A 119 4.28 -3.30 -4.92
N ILE A 120 3.10 -2.73 -5.19
CA ILE A 120 2.26 -3.10 -6.34
C ILE A 120 2.97 -2.75 -7.66
N THR A 121 3.56 -1.55 -7.74
CA THR A 121 4.34 -1.13 -8.91
C THR A 121 5.61 -1.95 -9.07
N THR A 122 6.30 -2.24 -7.96
CA THR A 122 7.46 -3.15 -7.96
C THR A 122 7.08 -4.53 -8.50
N LEU A 123 5.95 -5.10 -8.08
CA LEU A 123 5.43 -6.36 -8.62
C LEU A 123 5.22 -6.27 -10.13
N ARG A 124 4.52 -5.24 -10.61
CA ARG A 124 4.29 -5.02 -12.05
C ARG A 124 5.62 -5.00 -12.82
N TYR A 125 6.59 -4.22 -12.37
CA TYR A 125 7.88 -4.09 -13.06
C TYR A 125 8.67 -5.39 -13.08
N VAL A 126 8.59 -6.17 -12.02
CA VAL A 126 9.19 -7.51 -11.94
C VAL A 126 8.51 -8.47 -12.90
N LEU A 127 7.18 -8.46 -13.02
CA LEU A 127 6.45 -9.31 -13.96
C LEU A 127 6.78 -8.97 -15.41
N GLU A 128 6.83 -7.68 -15.77
CA GLU A 128 7.25 -7.21 -17.10
C GLU A 128 8.68 -7.66 -17.44
N ALA A 129 9.63 -7.50 -16.49
CA ALA A 129 11.00 -7.94 -16.65
C ALA A 129 11.10 -9.47 -16.76
N ALA A 130 10.36 -10.21 -15.93
CA ALA A 130 10.35 -11.67 -15.95
C ALA A 130 9.82 -12.21 -17.29
N ALA A 131 8.74 -11.65 -17.83
CA ALA A 131 8.21 -11.99 -19.15
C ALA A 131 9.26 -11.74 -20.25
N LYS A 132 9.93 -10.60 -20.23
CA LYS A 132 10.99 -10.24 -21.18
C LYS A 132 12.18 -11.24 -21.15
N HIS A 133 12.55 -11.72 -19.96
CA HIS A 133 13.73 -12.54 -19.74
C HIS A 133 13.44 -14.05 -19.60
N GLY A 134 12.20 -14.48 -19.80
CA GLY A 134 11.80 -15.87 -19.64
C GLY A 134 12.02 -16.43 -18.23
N LYS A 135 11.79 -15.60 -17.20
CA LYS A 135 11.93 -15.98 -15.80
C LYS A 135 10.56 -16.31 -15.20
N ALA A 136 10.56 -17.19 -14.18
CA ALA A 136 9.37 -17.48 -13.43
C ALA A 136 9.20 -16.51 -12.24
N VAL A 137 7.94 -16.19 -11.91
CA VAL A 137 7.59 -15.43 -10.71
C VAL A 137 6.56 -16.19 -9.89
N TRP A 138 6.89 -16.47 -8.64
CA TRP A 138 6.00 -17.13 -7.70
C TRP A 138 5.71 -16.22 -6.52
N VAL A 139 4.44 -15.91 -6.27
CA VAL A 139 4.02 -15.07 -5.14
C VAL A 139 3.70 -15.96 -3.94
N LEU A 140 4.38 -15.73 -2.83
CA LEU A 140 4.08 -16.32 -1.53
C LEU A 140 3.03 -15.42 -0.86
N ASP A 141 1.73 -15.69 -1.12
CA ASP A 141 0.67 -14.73 -0.90
C ASP A 141 0.44 -14.39 0.58
N ARG A 142 0.07 -13.14 0.84
CA ARG A 142 -0.19 -12.58 2.16
C ARG A 142 -1.54 -11.89 2.21
N PRO A 143 -2.14 -11.75 3.42
CA PRO A 143 -3.41 -11.06 3.56
C PRO A 143 -3.30 -9.60 3.15
N ASN A 144 -4.35 -9.11 2.48
CA ASN A 144 -4.57 -7.68 2.38
C ASN A 144 -5.16 -7.17 3.70
N PRO A 145 -4.45 -6.31 4.46
CA PRO A 145 -4.91 -5.85 5.77
C PRO A 145 -6.10 -4.90 5.70
N ALA A 146 -6.34 -4.27 4.54
CA ALA A 146 -7.53 -3.48 4.27
C ALA A 146 -8.74 -4.34 3.84
N GLY A 147 -8.58 -5.66 3.71
CA GLY A 147 -9.64 -6.61 3.35
C GLY A 147 -10.12 -6.49 1.90
N ARG A 148 -11.38 -6.85 1.68
CA ARG A 148 -12.04 -6.88 0.35
C ARG A 148 -12.74 -5.58 -0.07
N PRO A 149 -13.16 -4.65 0.79
CA PRO A 149 -13.83 -3.44 0.34
C PRO A 149 -13.00 -2.67 -0.70
N VAL A 150 -13.71 -2.07 -1.64
CA VAL A 150 -13.18 -1.25 -2.73
C VAL A 150 -13.60 0.18 -2.50
N GLU A 151 -12.71 1.13 -2.74
CA GLU A 151 -13.03 2.55 -2.56
C GLU A 151 -12.14 3.47 -3.39
N GLY A 152 -12.75 4.56 -3.85
CA GLY A 152 -12.06 5.70 -4.44
C GLY A 152 -11.96 5.66 -5.97
N LEU A 153 -11.37 6.72 -6.52
CA LEU A 153 -11.23 6.88 -7.96
C LEU A 153 -10.21 5.90 -8.56
N THR A 154 -10.54 5.37 -9.72
CA THR A 154 -9.62 4.59 -10.55
C THR A 154 -8.58 5.52 -11.20
N LEU A 155 -7.34 5.05 -11.27
CA LEU A 155 -6.27 5.74 -11.99
C LEU A 155 -6.64 5.91 -13.47
N ARG A 156 -6.57 7.12 -13.97
CA ARG A 156 -6.87 7.48 -15.36
C ARG A 156 -5.67 7.21 -16.27
N GLU A 157 -5.96 6.92 -17.53
CA GLU A 157 -4.93 6.79 -18.57
C GLU A 157 -4.04 8.03 -18.63
N GLY A 158 -2.72 7.83 -18.73
CA GLY A 158 -1.72 8.89 -18.72
C GLY A 158 -1.33 9.42 -17.33
N TRP A 159 -1.91 8.86 -16.25
CA TRP A 159 -1.57 9.20 -14.88
C TRP A 159 -0.74 8.11 -14.18
N GLU A 160 -0.25 7.13 -14.95
CA GLU A 160 0.61 6.08 -14.42
C GLU A 160 1.91 6.69 -13.90
N SER A 161 2.36 6.16 -12.76
CA SER A 161 3.59 6.57 -12.08
C SER A 161 4.07 5.45 -11.15
N PHE A 162 5.13 5.68 -10.41
CA PHE A 162 5.59 4.71 -9.42
C PHE A 162 4.58 4.49 -8.27
N VAL A 163 3.68 5.45 -8.03
CA VAL A 163 2.55 5.33 -7.08
C VAL A 163 1.21 5.03 -7.76
N GLY A 164 1.24 4.55 -8.99
CA GLY A 164 0.02 4.24 -9.74
C GLY A 164 0.30 3.27 -10.88
N ALA A 165 0.29 1.98 -10.60
CA ALA A 165 0.73 0.94 -11.54
C ALA A 165 -0.34 0.51 -12.55
N GLY A 166 -1.60 0.92 -12.41
CA GLY A 166 -2.67 0.51 -13.31
C GLY A 166 -4.04 1.03 -12.90
N PRO A 167 -5.05 0.84 -13.76
CA PRO A 167 -6.40 1.39 -13.61
C PRO A 167 -7.19 0.64 -12.52
N MET A 168 -6.77 0.79 -11.26
CA MET A 168 -7.46 0.30 -10.08
C MET A 168 -7.82 1.44 -9.15
N PRO A 169 -8.86 1.32 -8.30
CA PRO A 169 -9.22 2.32 -7.32
C PRO A 169 -8.21 2.40 -6.18
N MET A 170 -8.33 3.43 -5.36
CA MET A 170 -7.44 3.70 -4.22
C MET A 170 -7.32 2.50 -3.28
N ARG A 171 -8.44 1.95 -2.83
CA ARG A 171 -8.54 0.69 -2.06
C ARG A 171 -8.99 -0.40 -3.03
N HIS A 172 -8.10 -1.31 -3.43
CA HIS A 172 -8.34 -2.26 -4.52
C HIS A 172 -8.94 -3.60 -4.08
N GLY A 173 -8.80 -3.98 -2.81
CA GLY A 173 -9.40 -5.18 -2.23
C GLY A 173 -8.89 -6.52 -2.80
N MET A 174 -7.63 -6.58 -3.25
CA MET A 174 -6.98 -7.78 -3.77
C MET A 174 -5.69 -8.08 -3.00
N THR A 175 -5.23 -9.35 -3.03
CA THR A 175 -3.89 -9.75 -2.55
C THR A 175 -2.83 -9.51 -3.62
N MET A 176 -1.54 -9.60 -3.24
CA MET A 176 -0.43 -9.50 -4.20
C MET A 176 -0.46 -10.60 -5.25
N GLY A 177 -0.86 -11.83 -4.85
CA GLY A 177 -1.03 -12.95 -5.79
C GLY A 177 -2.14 -12.70 -6.82
N GLU A 178 -3.26 -12.15 -6.38
CA GLU A 178 -4.39 -11.78 -7.25
C GLU A 178 -4.03 -10.61 -8.17
N LEU A 179 -3.35 -9.57 -7.67
CA LEU A 179 -2.86 -8.44 -8.48
C LEU A 179 -1.88 -8.89 -9.55
N GLY A 180 -1.00 -9.84 -9.24
CA GLY A 180 -0.08 -10.38 -10.25
C GLY A 180 -0.80 -11.07 -11.40
N GLN A 181 -1.84 -11.86 -11.14
CA GLN A 181 -2.68 -12.46 -12.17
C GLN A 181 -3.37 -11.40 -13.03
N TRP A 182 -3.91 -10.37 -12.38
CA TRP A 182 -4.56 -9.26 -13.05
C TRP A 182 -3.59 -8.51 -13.97
N PHE A 183 -2.38 -8.18 -13.50
CA PHE A 183 -1.37 -7.54 -14.34
C PHE A 183 -0.96 -8.39 -15.55
N ILE A 184 -0.74 -9.68 -15.34
CA ILE A 184 -0.38 -10.61 -16.42
C ILE A 184 -1.45 -10.61 -17.52
N ALA A 185 -2.71 -10.72 -17.13
CA ALA A 185 -3.82 -10.74 -18.08
C ALA A 185 -4.01 -9.39 -18.79
N THR A 186 -4.00 -8.28 -18.06
CA THR A 186 -4.26 -6.95 -18.63
C THR A 186 -3.11 -6.42 -19.48
N LEU A 187 -1.88 -6.81 -19.17
CA LEU A 187 -0.68 -6.42 -19.93
C LEU A 187 -0.30 -7.46 -21.00
N GLY A 188 -1.01 -8.59 -21.10
CA GLY A 188 -0.72 -9.65 -22.08
C GLY A 188 0.63 -10.33 -21.87
N LEU A 189 1.13 -10.42 -20.63
CA LEU A 189 2.46 -10.94 -20.35
C LEU A 189 2.49 -12.47 -20.48
N GLN A 190 3.61 -13.00 -20.96
CA GLN A 190 3.84 -14.44 -21.10
C GLN A 190 4.99 -14.86 -20.19
N LEU A 191 4.68 -15.50 -19.06
CA LEU A 191 5.68 -16.03 -18.11
C LEU A 191 5.08 -17.18 -17.28
N GLU A 192 5.96 -17.99 -16.68
CA GLU A 192 5.56 -18.91 -15.62
C GLU A 192 5.20 -18.11 -14.36
N TYR A 193 3.92 -18.12 -14.01
CA TYR A 193 3.42 -17.45 -12.82
C TYR A 193 2.69 -18.41 -11.89
N ARG A 194 3.00 -18.37 -10.61
CA ARG A 194 2.35 -19.21 -9.60
C ARG A 194 2.05 -18.41 -8.33
N VAL A 195 0.91 -18.67 -7.74
CA VAL A 195 0.58 -18.17 -6.39
C VAL A 195 0.60 -19.34 -5.42
N ILE A 196 1.46 -19.24 -4.40
CA ILE A 196 1.36 -20.09 -3.22
C ILE A 196 0.33 -19.44 -2.31
N THR A 197 -0.90 -19.90 -2.44
CA THR A 197 -2.07 -19.33 -1.76
C THR A 197 -1.97 -19.47 -0.25
N MET A 198 -2.64 -18.57 0.47
CA MET A 198 -2.89 -18.72 1.90
C MET A 198 -3.87 -19.88 2.16
N SER A 199 -3.87 -20.45 3.35
CA SER A 199 -4.93 -21.34 3.80
C SER A 199 -5.92 -20.60 4.68
N ALA A 200 -7.24 -20.81 4.46
CA ALA A 200 -8.32 -20.28 5.31
C ALA A 200 -8.22 -18.75 5.55
N TRP A 201 -8.03 -17.98 4.48
CA TRP A 201 -8.15 -16.54 4.54
C TRP A 201 -9.63 -16.14 4.42
N GLU A 202 -10.13 -15.40 5.42
CA GLU A 202 -11.52 -14.98 5.54
C GLU A 202 -11.60 -13.45 5.69
N PRO A 203 -11.52 -12.71 4.56
CA PRO A 203 -11.40 -11.25 4.58
C PRO A 203 -12.66 -10.51 5.06
N ASP A 204 -13.81 -11.16 5.04
CA ASP A 204 -15.08 -10.55 5.43
C ASP A 204 -15.51 -10.90 6.87
N THR A 205 -14.70 -11.72 7.58
CA THR A 205 -15.02 -12.19 8.93
C THR A 205 -14.46 -11.25 10.00
N ALA A 206 -15.36 -10.73 10.85
CA ALA A 206 -15.00 -9.92 12.02
C ALA A 206 -14.26 -10.75 13.08
N PRO A 207 -13.44 -10.12 13.93
CA PRO A 207 -13.02 -8.73 13.92
C PRO A 207 -11.76 -8.46 13.09
N GLY A 208 -11.15 -9.49 12.51
CA GLY A 208 -9.87 -9.39 11.80
C GLY A 208 -10.00 -8.87 10.37
N PHE A 209 -11.11 -9.18 9.69
CA PHE A 209 -11.36 -8.82 8.29
C PHE A 209 -10.18 -9.15 7.37
N GLY A 210 -9.73 -10.42 7.46
CA GLY A 210 -8.58 -10.93 6.70
C GLY A 210 -7.24 -10.86 7.43
N TRP A 211 -7.08 -10.05 8.47
CA TRP A 211 -5.89 -10.11 9.32
C TRP A 211 -6.09 -11.14 10.45
N PRO A 212 -5.22 -12.19 10.57
CA PRO A 212 -5.42 -13.24 11.56
C PRO A 212 -5.29 -12.70 12.99
N LEU A 213 -6.26 -13.03 13.84
CA LEU A 213 -6.18 -12.69 15.27
C LEU A 213 -4.93 -13.30 15.90
N GLY A 214 -4.24 -12.49 16.72
CA GLY A 214 -3.00 -12.89 17.38
C GLY A 214 -1.79 -13.00 16.47
N ARG A 215 -1.90 -12.62 15.21
CA ARG A 215 -0.75 -12.46 14.33
C ARG A 215 -0.05 -11.15 14.63
N THR A 216 1.25 -11.22 14.94
CA THR A 216 2.06 -10.04 15.17
C THR A 216 2.14 -9.19 13.90
N TRP A 217 1.93 -7.88 14.06
CA TRP A 217 2.21 -6.92 13.00
C TRP A 217 3.71 -6.65 12.93
N VAL A 218 4.29 -6.72 11.76
CA VAL A 218 5.62 -6.22 11.47
C VAL A 218 5.47 -5.13 10.43
N ASN A 219 6.07 -3.99 10.65
CA ASN A 219 5.93 -2.83 9.78
C ASN A 219 6.45 -3.13 8.37
N PRO A 220 5.60 -3.13 7.33
CA PRO A 220 6.06 -3.32 5.96
C PRO A 220 6.88 -2.12 5.45
N SER A 221 6.65 -0.95 6.02
CA SER A 221 7.47 0.25 5.85
C SER A 221 7.56 1.00 7.20
N PRO A 222 8.54 1.87 7.43
CA PRO A 222 8.81 2.46 8.75
C PRO A 222 7.62 3.16 9.42
N ASN A 223 6.75 3.80 8.64
CA ASN A 223 5.56 4.49 9.15
C ASN A 223 4.27 3.65 9.06
N ALA A 224 4.33 2.41 8.63
CA ALA A 224 3.20 1.48 8.61
C ALA A 224 3.11 0.74 9.97
N ALA A 225 2.72 1.45 11.02
CA ALA A 225 2.95 1.06 12.41
C ALA A 225 2.04 -0.07 12.91
N ASN A 226 0.84 -0.23 12.35
CA ASN A 226 -0.14 -1.21 12.83
C ASN A 226 -1.29 -1.42 11.82
N LEU A 227 -2.21 -2.33 12.18
CA LEU A 227 -3.37 -2.68 11.36
C LEU A 227 -4.36 -1.50 11.19
N SER A 228 -4.55 -0.65 12.22
CA SER A 228 -5.45 0.51 12.15
C SER A 228 -4.97 1.51 11.12
N MET A 229 -3.66 1.77 11.10
CA MET A 229 -3.02 2.57 10.06
C MET A 229 -3.27 1.98 8.66
N ALA A 230 -3.06 0.67 8.47
CA ALA A 230 -3.27 0.02 7.17
C ALA A 230 -4.72 0.16 6.69
N ARG A 231 -5.70 0.08 7.59
CA ARG A 231 -7.13 0.29 7.27
C ARG A 231 -7.43 1.72 6.87
N ALA A 232 -6.79 2.71 7.50
CA ALA A 232 -7.00 4.14 7.19
C ALA A 232 -6.17 4.62 5.98
N TYR A 233 -5.16 3.85 5.56
CA TYR A 233 -4.11 4.30 4.64
C TYR A 233 -4.63 4.78 3.28
N ALA A 234 -5.66 4.14 2.72
CA ALA A 234 -6.23 4.56 1.43
C ALA A 234 -6.80 6.00 1.44
N GLY A 235 -7.06 6.55 2.62
CA GLY A 235 -7.39 7.97 2.79
C GLY A 235 -6.17 8.79 3.21
N THR A 236 -5.51 8.38 4.30
CA THR A 236 -4.46 9.19 4.93
C THR A 236 -3.19 9.36 4.09
N VAL A 237 -2.93 8.48 3.13
CA VAL A 237 -1.83 8.67 2.16
C VAL A 237 -2.03 9.92 1.29
N MET A 238 -3.26 10.36 1.05
CA MET A 238 -3.54 11.59 0.31
C MET A 238 -2.95 12.86 0.96
N LEU A 239 -2.73 12.81 2.28
CA LEU A 239 -2.08 13.88 3.02
C LEU A 239 -0.66 14.18 2.53
N GLU A 240 0.04 13.21 1.92
CA GLU A 240 1.36 13.43 1.34
C GLU A 240 1.35 14.51 0.26
N GLY A 241 0.26 14.64 -0.48
CA GLY A 241 0.03 15.69 -1.47
C GLY A 241 -0.43 17.03 -0.89
N THR A 242 -0.49 17.18 0.44
CA THR A 242 -1.00 18.36 1.12
C THR A 242 -0.01 18.95 2.11
N THR A 243 -0.30 20.16 2.60
CA THR A 243 0.45 20.80 3.69
C THR A 243 0.04 20.28 5.08
N LEU A 244 -1.05 19.54 5.20
CA LEU A 244 -1.45 18.90 6.44
C LEU A 244 -0.43 17.82 6.83
N SER A 245 -0.11 17.74 8.11
CA SER A 245 0.67 16.61 8.65
C SER A 245 -0.18 15.35 8.69
N GLU A 246 0.37 14.25 8.24
CA GLU A 246 -0.16 12.89 8.39
C GLU A 246 0.36 12.20 9.67
N GLY A 247 0.89 12.99 10.61
CA GLY A 247 1.37 12.47 11.89
C GLY A 247 2.73 11.74 11.83
N ARG A 248 3.48 11.83 10.72
CA ARG A 248 4.88 11.37 10.71
C ARG A 248 5.67 12.15 11.76
N GLY A 249 6.55 11.46 12.48
CA GLY A 249 7.23 12.04 13.64
C GLY A 249 6.41 12.01 14.93
N THR A 250 5.26 11.33 14.93
CA THR A 250 4.49 10.97 16.13
C THR A 250 4.47 9.44 16.31
N THR A 251 3.84 8.96 17.38
CA THR A 251 3.64 7.53 17.62
C THR A 251 2.46 6.92 16.84
N ARG A 252 1.72 7.74 16.08
CA ARG A 252 0.52 7.35 15.30
C ARG A 252 0.55 7.90 13.87
N PRO A 253 1.63 7.61 13.10
CA PRO A 253 1.71 8.07 11.73
C PRO A 253 0.57 7.50 10.88
N LEU A 254 -0.01 8.33 10.01
CA LEU A 254 -1.07 7.96 9.08
C LEU A 254 -2.38 7.46 9.73
N GLU A 255 -2.52 7.67 11.04
CA GLU A 255 -3.77 7.46 11.78
C GLU A 255 -4.38 8.78 12.25
N LEU A 256 -3.65 9.88 12.09
CA LEU A 256 -4.09 11.23 12.45
C LEU A 256 -3.62 12.23 11.41
N PHE A 257 -4.31 13.36 11.35
CA PHE A 257 -3.95 14.47 10.47
C PHE A 257 -4.28 15.81 11.11
N GLY A 258 -3.55 16.85 10.72
CA GLY A 258 -3.78 18.21 11.22
C GLY A 258 -2.68 19.17 10.83
N ALA A 259 -2.80 20.41 11.34
CA ALA A 259 -1.80 21.46 11.17
C ALA A 259 -1.92 22.51 12.26
N PRO A 260 -0.92 23.42 12.41
CA PRO A 260 -1.05 24.58 13.28
C PRO A 260 -2.17 25.51 12.84
N GLY A 261 -2.91 26.07 13.78
CA GLY A 261 -3.89 27.14 13.55
C GLY A 261 -5.23 26.71 12.92
N ILE A 262 -5.48 25.41 12.75
CA ILE A 262 -6.79 24.90 12.26
C ILE A 262 -7.80 24.88 13.41
N ASP A 263 -9.02 25.40 13.16
CA ASP A 263 -10.17 25.17 14.04
C ASP A 263 -10.75 23.77 13.78
N ILE A 264 -10.25 22.80 14.52
CA ILE A 264 -10.55 21.39 14.33
C ILE A 264 -11.99 21.04 14.68
N ARG A 265 -12.60 21.75 15.64
CA ARG A 265 -14.00 21.51 16.03
C ARG A 265 -14.96 21.94 14.94
N ARG A 266 -14.67 23.10 14.34
CA ARG A 266 -15.42 23.59 13.18
C ARG A 266 -15.22 22.67 11.99
N LEU A 267 -13.97 22.23 11.73
CA LEU A 267 -13.68 21.25 10.65
C LEU A 267 -14.54 20.00 10.79
N MET A 268 -14.54 19.37 11.97
CA MET A 268 -15.33 18.16 12.22
C MET A 268 -16.83 18.40 12.12
N ALA A 269 -17.32 19.57 12.54
CA ALA A 269 -18.72 19.95 12.39
C ALA A 269 -19.11 20.13 10.93
N ASP A 270 -18.27 20.79 10.14
CA ASP A 270 -18.47 20.97 8.70
C ASP A 270 -18.43 19.63 7.94
N MET A 271 -17.51 18.73 8.27
CA MET A 271 -17.48 17.37 7.71
C MET A 271 -18.84 16.65 7.92
N ARG A 272 -19.39 16.69 9.14
CA ARG A 272 -20.69 16.08 9.45
C ARG A 272 -21.83 16.75 8.68
N ARG A 273 -21.80 18.07 8.53
CA ARG A 273 -22.82 18.83 7.81
C ARG A 273 -22.82 18.54 6.31
N ILE A 274 -21.65 18.34 5.71
CA ILE A 274 -21.49 18.14 4.27
C ILE A 274 -21.88 16.72 3.86
N ALA A 275 -21.33 15.68 4.53
CA ALA A 275 -21.58 14.28 4.17
C ALA A 275 -21.36 13.34 5.37
N ALA A 276 -22.29 13.35 6.35
CA ALA A 276 -22.20 12.49 7.54
C ALA A 276 -22.07 10.99 7.22
N GLN A 277 -22.64 10.54 6.09
CA GLN A 277 -22.59 9.15 5.64
C GLN A 277 -21.17 8.69 5.27
N TRP A 278 -20.25 9.60 4.94
CA TRP A 278 -18.85 9.29 4.64
C TRP A 278 -17.97 9.12 5.90
N LEU A 279 -18.54 9.40 7.07
CA LEU A 279 -17.85 9.30 8.36
C LEU A 279 -18.27 8.05 9.17
N GLN A 280 -19.01 7.15 8.55
CA GLN A 280 -19.46 5.92 9.21
C GLN A 280 -18.32 4.89 9.34
N GLY A 281 -18.50 3.95 10.26
CA GLY A 281 -17.58 2.83 10.47
C GLY A 281 -16.28 3.18 11.20
N CYS A 282 -16.14 4.39 11.75
CA CYS A 282 -15.01 4.80 12.58
C CYS A 282 -15.41 5.83 13.64
N VAL A 283 -14.50 6.09 14.57
CA VAL A 283 -14.63 7.21 15.50
C VAL A 283 -13.58 8.25 15.20
N LEU A 284 -14.02 9.51 15.07
CA LEU A 284 -13.12 10.66 14.91
C LEU A 284 -12.99 11.39 16.23
N ARG A 285 -11.75 11.60 16.67
CA ARG A 285 -11.42 12.28 17.92
C ARG A 285 -10.54 13.51 17.66
N GLU A 286 -10.90 14.65 18.24
CA GLU A 286 -10.00 15.81 18.33
C GLU A 286 -8.72 15.40 19.05
N CYS A 287 -7.57 15.79 18.51
CA CYS A 287 -6.27 15.57 19.12
C CYS A 287 -5.32 16.74 18.88
N PHE A 288 -4.28 16.81 19.71
CA PHE A 288 -3.17 17.74 19.53
C PHE A 288 -1.88 16.93 19.49
N PHE A 289 -0.95 17.31 18.61
CA PHE A 289 0.31 16.61 18.44
C PHE A 289 1.40 17.55 17.92
N GLU A 290 2.64 17.21 18.19
CA GLU A 290 3.83 17.92 17.72
C GLU A 290 4.73 16.92 17.00
N PRO A 291 4.87 17.01 15.66
CA PRO A 291 5.75 16.15 14.88
C PRO A 291 7.23 16.39 15.24
N THR A 292 8.02 15.31 15.36
CA THR A 292 9.46 15.38 15.61
C THR A 292 10.30 15.41 14.34
N PHE A 293 9.70 15.10 13.18
CA PHE A 293 10.28 15.26 11.85
C PHE A 293 9.18 15.43 10.81
N HIS A 294 9.55 15.76 9.57
CA HIS A 294 8.67 15.99 8.43
C HIS A 294 7.86 17.30 8.56
N LYS A 295 6.56 17.32 8.17
CA LYS A 295 5.72 18.53 8.16
C LYS A 295 5.45 19.04 9.57
N HIS A 296 5.53 20.36 9.73
CA HIS A 296 5.26 21.08 11.00
C HIS A 296 6.09 20.60 12.18
N VAL A 297 7.34 20.15 11.93
CA VAL A 297 8.26 19.72 12.99
C VAL A 297 8.39 20.78 14.08
N GLY A 298 8.23 20.38 15.36
CA GLY A 298 8.32 21.27 16.52
C GLY A 298 7.17 22.28 16.66
N GLN A 299 6.07 22.09 15.93
CA GLN A 299 4.91 22.98 16.03
C GLN A 299 3.70 22.20 16.57
N LEU A 300 2.94 22.84 17.44
CA LEU A 300 1.68 22.28 17.92
C LEU A 300 0.63 22.27 16.82
N CYS A 301 0.22 21.09 16.40
CA CYS A 301 -0.85 20.85 15.44
C CYS A 301 -2.16 20.53 16.17
N ALA A 302 -3.26 21.15 15.76
CA ALA A 302 -4.59 20.68 16.05
C ALA A 302 -5.02 19.70 14.95
N GLY A 303 -5.64 18.60 15.31
CA GLY A 303 -5.96 17.56 14.33
C GLY A 303 -7.06 16.59 14.73
N VAL A 304 -7.28 15.62 13.84
CA VAL A 304 -8.23 14.52 14.02
C VAL A 304 -7.45 13.21 14.05
N GLN A 305 -7.75 12.36 15.01
CA GLN A 305 -7.34 10.96 15.02
C GLN A 305 -8.50 10.07 14.57
N ILE A 306 -8.20 9.12 13.69
CA ILE A 306 -9.14 8.14 13.14
C ILE A 306 -8.97 6.85 13.96
N HIS A 307 -10.05 6.39 14.60
CA HIS A 307 -10.07 5.16 15.38
C HIS A 307 -10.87 4.08 14.67
N VAL A 308 -10.24 2.94 14.41
CA VAL A 308 -10.78 1.76 13.74
C VAL A 308 -10.39 0.46 14.45
N GLU A 309 -9.99 0.56 15.72
CA GLU A 309 -9.52 -0.58 16.52
C GLU A 309 -10.65 -1.32 17.22
N ASP A 310 -11.62 -0.57 17.77
CA ASP A 310 -12.67 -1.10 18.62
C ASP A 310 -13.79 -1.74 17.79
N PRO A 311 -14.05 -3.05 17.90
CA PRO A 311 -15.13 -3.72 17.19
C PRO A 311 -16.53 -3.17 17.48
N ALA A 312 -16.72 -2.46 18.60
CA ALA A 312 -17.98 -1.81 18.92
C ALA A 312 -18.28 -0.58 18.04
N HIS A 313 -17.25 -0.01 17.43
CA HIS A 313 -17.34 1.22 16.65
C HIS A 313 -16.84 1.08 15.21
N TYR A 314 -16.04 0.05 14.94
CA TYR A 314 -15.49 -0.21 13.62
C TYR A 314 -16.46 -1.06 12.78
N ASP A 315 -16.97 -0.46 11.72
CA ASP A 315 -17.69 -1.19 10.67
C ASP A 315 -16.82 -1.22 9.40
N HIS A 316 -16.31 -2.40 9.08
CA HIS A 316 -15.38 -2.61 7.98
C HIS A 316 -15.97 -2.28 6.60
N ALA A 317 -17.26 -2.55 6.40
CA ALA A 317 -17.94 -2.29 5.14
C ALA A 317 -18.33 -0.81 4.99
N ALA A 318 -18.70 -0.17 6.10
CA ALA A 318 -19.11 1.23 6.13
C ALA A 318 -17.94 2.20 6.14
N PHE A 319 -16.75 1.78 6.63
CA PHE A 319 -15.58 2.65 6.74
C PHE A 319 -14.99 2.98 5.38
N LYS A 320 -15.04 4.27 5.02
CA LYS A 320 -14.60 4.83 3.74
C LYS A 320 -13.47 5.85 3.94
N PRO A 321 -12.22 5.39 4.15
CA PRO A 321 -11.09 6.27 4.48
C PRO A 321 -10.80 7.31 3.39
N TRP A 322 -10.92 6.96 2.11
CA TRP A 322 -10.69 7.90 1.01
C TRP A 322 -11.72 9.03 1.00
N ARG A 323 -13.02 8.70 1.14
CA ARG A 323 -14.09 9.71 1.20
C ARG A 323 -13.97 10.58 2.46
N LEU A 324 -13.62 9.98 3.58
CA LEU A 324 -13.38 10.69 4.84
C LEU A 324 -12.31 11.77 4.66
N GLN A 325 -11.19 11.40 4.03
CA GLN A 325 -10.09 12.35 3.84
C GLN A 325 -10.42 13.41 2.80
N ALA A 326 -11.09 13.05 1.69
CA ALA A 326 -11.61 14.00 0.71
C ALA A 326 -12.54 15.03 1.36
N LEU A 327 -13.42 14.58 2.26
CA LEU A 327 -14.33 15.43 3.02
C LEU A 327 -13.60 16.39 3.96
N ALA A 328 -12.52 15.93 4.61
CA ALA A 328 -11.69 16.78 5.46
C ALA A 328 -11.03 17.92 4.64
N PHE A 329 -10.51 17.62 3.46
CA PHE A 329 -9.96 18.62 2.55
C PHE A 329 -11.02 19.64 2.12
N ARG A 330 -12.21 19.16 1.77
CA ARG A 330 -13.33 20.02 1.40
C ARG A 330 -13.78 20.92 2.53
N ALA A 331 -13.92 20.39 3.74
CA ALA A 331 -14.31 21.16 4.92
C ALA A 331 -13.26 22.23 5.25
N LEU A 332 -11.97 21.92 5.13
CA LEU A 332 -10.90 22.91 5.33
C LEU A 332 -10.94 24.01 4.27
N ARG A 333 -11.16 23.67 2.99
CA ARG A 333 -11.27 24.65 1.89
C ARG A 333 -12.45 25.61 2.09
N LEU A 334 -13.59 25.10 2.59
CA LEU A 334 -14.74 25.93 2.94
C LEU A 334 -14.49 26.83 4.17
N GLN A 335 -13.75 26.33 5.16
CA GLN A 335 -13.40 27.08 6.36
C GLN A 335 -12.38 28.17 6.07
N SER A 336 -11.40 27.88 5.24
CA SER A 336 -10.24 28.72 4.94
C SER A 336 -9.91 28.65 3.44
N PRO A 337 -10.61 29.43 2.61
CA PRO A 337 -10.44 29.38 1.14
C PRO A 337 -9.01 29.60 0.66
N ASP A 338 -8.27 30.47 1.36
CA ASP A 338 -6.88 30.82 1.03
C ASP A 338 -5.84 29.91 1.65
N TYR A 339 -6.25 28.85 2.39
CA TYR A 339 -5.31 27.92 3.00
C TYR A 339 -4.51 27.19 1.91
N PRO A 340 -3.15 27.19 1.96
CA PRO A 340 -2.30 26.57 0.94
C PRO A 340 -2.32 25.03 1.08
N LEU A 341 -3.47 24.42 0.78
CA LEU A 341 -3.71 23.00 1.03
C LEU A 341 -2.79 22.09 0.23
N TRP A 342 -2.62 22.39 -1.06
CA TRP A 342 -1.87 21.52 -1.97
C TRP A 342 -0.38 21.80 -1.92
N ARG A 343 0.44 20.74 -1.86
CA ARG A 343 1.89 20.87 -1.98
C ARG A 343 2.30 20.75 -3.43
N ASP A 344 3.11 21.70 -3.88
CA ASP A 344 3.81 21.66 -5.15
C ASP A 344 5.28 21.30 -4.90
N PHE A 345 5.64 20.06 -5.19
CA PHE A 345 6.99 19.51 -5.00
C PHE A 345 7.14 18.25 -5.85
N PRO A 346 8.37 17.88 -6.27
CA PRO A 346 8.60 16.63 -6.95
C PRO A 346 8.17 15.43 -6.10
N TYR A 347 7.26 14.60 -6.62
CA TYR A 347 6.74 13.45 -5.91
C TYR A 347 6.99 12.18 -6.72
N GLU A 348 7.70 11.21 -6.12
CA GLU A 348 8.09 9.95 -6.75
C GLU A 348 8.69 10.14 -8.16
N TYR A 349 9.57 11.15 -8.28
CA TYR A 349 10.31 11.52 -9.51
C TYR A 349 9.45 12.17 -10.62
N GLU A 350 8.20 12.50 -10.32
CA GLU A 350 7.34 13.32 -11.19
C GLU A 350 7.49 14.80 -10.82
N HIS A 351 7.70 15.66 -11.83
CA HIS A 351 8.03 17.07 -11.63
C HIS A 351 6.94 18.02 -12.15
N ASP A 352 6.07 17.55 -13.06
CA ASP A 352 5.15 18.39 -13.82
C ASP A 352 3.69 18.26 -13.36
N ARG A 353 3.43 17.43 -12.34
CA ARG A 353 2.10 17.12 -11.82
C ARG A 353 2.08 17.24 -10.30
N LEU A 354 0.97 17.78 -9.77
CA LEU A 354 0.80 17.86 -8.32
C LEU A 354 0.73 16.47 -7.69
N ALA A 355 1.38 16.32 -6.55
CA ALA A 355 1.40 15.05 -5.81
C ALA A 355 -0.02 14.52 -5.52
N ILE A 356 -0.96 15.41 -5.17
CA ILE A 356 -2.35 15.01 -4.90
C ILE A 356 -3.04 14.40 -6.12
N ASP A 357 -2.75 14.91 -7.32
CA ASP A 357 -3.34 14.41 -8.56
C ASP A 357 -2.71 13.06 -8.97
N LEU A 358 -1.39 12.90 -8.77
CA LEU A 358 -0.70 11.61 -8.94
C LEU A 358 -1.26 10.54 -8.01
N ILE A 359 -1.42 10.88 -6.73
CA ILE A 359 -1.99 9.99 -5.69
C ILE A 359 -3.40 9.57 -6.07
N ASN A 360 -4.25 10.49 -6.55
CA ASN A 360 -5.63 10.16 -6.91
C ASN A 360 -5.80 9.61 -8.33
N GLY A 361 -4.72 9.59 -9.12
CA GLY A 361 -4.75 9.11 -10.50
C GLY A 361 -5.50 10.02 -11.46
N GLY A 362 -5.48 11.33 -11.17
CA GLY A 362 -6.10 12.40 -11.94
C GLY A 362 -6.55 13.57 -11.06
N PRO A 363 -6.93 14.71 -11.67
CA PRO A 363 -7.18 15.96 -10.95
C PRO A 363 -8.58 16.06 -10.31
N LEU A 364 -9.48 15.11 -10.57
CA LEU A 364 -10.89 15.20 -10.21
C LEU A 364 -11.13 15.48 -8.71
N LEU A 365 -10.39 14.80 -7.82
CA LEU A 365 -10.52 15.03 -6.38
C LEU A 365 -10.15 16.47 -6.03
N ARG A 366 -9.01 16.96 -6.48
CA ARG A 366 -8.53 18.32 -6.21
C ARG A 366 -9.50 19.37 -6.75
N GLU A 367 -9.94 19.20 -7.97
CA GLU A 367 -10.92 20.09 -8.62
C GLU A 367 -12.24 20.12 -7.84
N TRP A 368 -12.73 18.95 -7.41
CA TRP A 368 -13.93 18.89 -6.57
C TRP A 368 -13.69 19.57 -5.21
N VAL A 369 -12.54 19.43 -4.58
CA VAL A 369 -12.21 20.10 -3.30
C VAL A 369 -12.16 21.61 -3.48
N ASP A 370 -11.61 22.11 -4.56
CA ASP A 370 -11.42 23.55 -4.80
C ASP A 370 -12.69 24.24 -5.33
N ASP A 371 -13.55 23.53 -6.05
CA ASP A 371 -14.87 24.07 -6.46
C ASP A 371 -15.89 23.95 -5.31
N VAL A 372 -15.93 24.97 -4.46
CA VAL A 372 -16.81 25.00 -3.28
C VAL A 372 -18.31 24.94 -3.63
N SER A 373 -18.71 25.08 -4.89
CA SER A 373 -20.09 24.94 -5.35
C SER A 373 -20.48 23.51 -5.70
N ALA A 374 -19.49 22.63 -5.96
CA ALA A 374 -19.72 21.24 -6.31
C ALA A 374 -20.31 20.44 -5.15
N ALA A 375 -21.42 19.77 -5.38
CA ALA A 375 -22.08 18.92 -4.38
C ALA A 375 -21.30 17.64 -4.10
N PRO A 376 -21.41 17.03 -2.88
CA PRO A 376 -20.76 15.75 -2.56
C PRO A 376 -21.13 14.62 -3.52
N GLU A 377 -22.37 14.65 -4.05
CA GLU A 377 -22.90 13.66 -4.99
C GLU A 377 -22.09 13.55 -6.28
N VAL A 378 -21.43 14.63 -6.72
CA VAL A 378 -20.57 14.62 -7.91
C VAL A 378 -19.39 13.67 -7.71
N LEU A 379 -18.71 13.78 -6.57
CA LEU A 379 -17.58 12.90 -6.24
C LEU A 379 -18.06 11.47 -5.94
N GLU A 380 -19.19 11.33 -5.22
CA GLU A 380 -19.80 10.04 -4.92
C GLU A 380 -20.15 9.26 -6.18
N GLN A 381 -20.79 9.90 -7.18
CA GLN A 381 -21.16 9.24 -8.42
C GLN A 381 -19.93 8.78 -9.22
N ALA A 382 -18.90 9.62 -9.32
CA ALA A 382 -17.67 9.27 -10.01
C ALA A 382 -16.96 8.09 -9.34
N ALA A 383 -16.81 8.12 -8.00
CA ALA A 383 -16.15 7.06 -7.27
C ALA A 383 -16.96 5.75 -7.29
N SER A 384 -18.28 5.82 -7.10
CA SER A 384 -19.15 4.63 -7.13
C SER A 384 -19.16 3.95 -8.49
N ALA A 385 -19.10 4.71 -9.58
CA ALA A 385 -18.98 4.15 -10.94
C ALA A 385 -17.66 3.40 -11.13
N ASP A 386 -16.55 4.00 -10.70
CA ASP A 386 -15.21 3.38 -10.75
C ASP A 386 -15.14 2.11 -9.88
N GLU A 387 -15.68 2.16 -8.68
CA GLU A 387 -15.73 1.05 -7.73
C GLU A 387 -16.53 -0.13 -8.30
N ALA A 388 -17.71 0.15 -8.88
CA ALA A 388 -18.55 -0.87 -9.50
C ALA A 388 -17.85 -1.54 -10.69
N ALA A 389 -17.21 -0.76 -11.55
CA ALA A 389 -16.43 -1.28 -12.69
C ALA A 389 -15.27 -2.17 -12.22
N TRP A 390 -14.55 -1.77 -11.17
CA TRP A 390 -13.45 -2.53 -10.61
C TRP A 390 -13.92 -3.83 -9.92
N LEU A 391 -15.02 -3.80 -9.19
CA LEU A 391 -15.62 -4.99 -8.58
C LEU A 391 -15.90 -6.08 -9.62
N GLU A 392 -16.37 -5.71 -10.81
CA GLU A 392 -16.54 -6.66 -11.92
C GLU A 392 -15.20 -7.08 -12.54
N ALA A 393 -14.31 -6.13 -12.80
CA ALA A 393 -13.04 -6.39 -13.46
C ALA A 393 -12.11 -7.32 -12.67
N ARG A 394 -12.12 -7.26 -11.33
CA ARG A 394 -11.25 -8.08 -10.47
C ARG A 394 -11.75 -9.53 -10.27
N LYS A 395 -13.07 -9.80 -10.46
CA LYS A 395 -13.69 -11.09 -10.15
C LYS A 395 -12.93 -12.32 -10.70
N PRO A 396 -12.47 -12.32 -11.96
CA PRO A 396 -11.78 -13.48 -12.53
C PRO A 396 -10.45 -13.83 -11.85
N TYR A 397 -9.89 -12.90 -11.08
CA TYR A 397 -8.55 -13.01 -10.49
C TYR A 397 -8.57 -13.29 -8.99
N LEU A 398 -9.74 -13.32 -8.36
CA LEU A 398 -9.88 -13.62 -6.94
C LEU A 398 -9.58 -15.10 -6.68
N LEU A 399 -8.74 -15.36 -5.69
CA LEU A 399 -8.29 -16.69 -5.29
C LEU A 399 -8.98 -17.22 -4.02
N TYR A 400 -9.67 -16.30 -3.32
CA TYR A 400 -10.29 -16.60 -2.03
C TYR A 400 -11.71 -16.07 -1.95
#